data_03de49cc991c4e167de6000e7354116b
#
_entry.id   03de49cc991c4e167de6000e7354116b
#
_cell.length_a   1.000
_cell.length_b   1.000
_cell.length_c   1.000
_cell.angle_alpha   90.00
_cell.angle_beta   90.00
_cell.angle_gamma   90.00
#
_symmetry.space_group_name_H-M   'P 1'
#
loop_
_entity.id
_entity.type
_entity.pdbx_description
1 polymer ?
#
loop_
_entity_poly.entity_id
_entity_poly.type
_entity_poly.pdbx_seq_one_letter_code
_entity_poly.pdbx_strand_id
1 'polypeptide(L)'
;MKFILLALGMLCFSVEMNAQKASDSEWNDLIWSIAQHESKQNPNARNGQYVGYLQISPTLVNECNKIAGRKKFSYSDRLSREKSIEMFNTIQGRYNPQHDMNLAVRIWAAGLVALKNHSAGQRAYREIMVIYNRHRGEK
;
A
#
# COMPACT_ATOMS: atom_id res chain seq x y z
N MET A 1 3.39 6.87 64.74
CA MET A 1 3.08 5.82 63.74
C MET A 1 3.04 6.45 62.36
N LYS A 2 4.00 6.13 61.53
CA LYS A 2 4.01 6.60 60.13
C LYS A 2 3.38 5.51 59.28
N PHE A 3 2.22 5.78 58.70
CA PHE A 3 1.62 4.91 57.70
C PHE A 3 2.34 5.11 56.38
N ILE A 4 3.04 4.10 55.94
CA ILE A 4 3.62 4.04 54.58
C ILE A 4 2.50 3.55 53.65
N LEU A 5 1.95 4.44 52.87
CA LEU A 5 1.06 4.08 51.76
C LEU A 5 1.92 3.54 50.62
N LEU A 6 1.93 2.24 50.44
CA LEU A 6 2.44 1.61 49.22
C LEU A 6 1.41 1.85 48.09
N ALA A 7 1.70 2.82 47.26
CA ALA A 7 0.99 2.96 46.00
C ALA A 7 1.51 1.87 45.06
N LEU A 8 0.70 0.82 44.91
CA LEU A 8 0.88 -0.19 43.87
C LEU A 8 0.56 0.44 42.53
N GLY A 9 1.59 0.94 41.85
CA GLY A 9 1.46 1.41 40.47
C GLY A 9 1.17 0.21 39.56
N MET A 10 -0.10 0.06 39.20
CA MET A 10 -0.52 -0.86 38.17
C MET A 10 -0.02 -0.29 36.82
N LEU A 11 1.16 -0.73 36.37
CA LEU A 11 1.60 -0.52 35.00
C LEU A 11 0.66 -1.33 34.10
N CYS A 12 -0.36 -0.69 33.59
CA CYS A 12 -1.06 -1.16 32.39
C CYS A 12 -0.06 -1.12 31.23
N PHE A 13 0.60 -2.23 30.95
CA PHE A 13 1.18 -2.45 29.63
C PHE A 13 0.04 -2.58 28.64
N SER A 14 -0.36 -1.46 28.06
CA SER A 14 -1.07 -1.49 26.80
C SER A 14 -0.09 -2.08 25.80
N VAL A 15 -0.28 -3.34 25.46
CA VAL A 15 0.30 -3.89 24.24
C VAL A 15 -0.40 -3.18 23.10
N GLU A 16 0.10 -2.01 22.74
CA GLU A 16 -0.21 -1.44 21.45
C GLU A 16 0.34 -2.43 20.43
N MET A 17 -0.55 -3.16 19.78
CA MET A 17 -0.23 -3.82 18.52
C MET A 17 0.03 -2.69 17.52
N ASN A 18 1.22 -2.11 17.60
CA ASN A 18 1.75 -1.25 16.57
C ASN A 18 1.86 -2.09 15.31
N ALA A 19 0.90 -1.96 14.39
CA ALA A 19 1.12 -2.31 13.00
C ALA A 19 2.40 -1.55 12.60
N GLN A 20 3.50 -2.27 12.47
CA GLN A 20 4.80 -1.66 12.24
C GLN A 20 4.77 -1.02 10.85
N LYS A 21 4.88 0.30 10.81
CA LYS A 21 4.98 1.05 9.56
C LYS A 21 6.20 0.54 8.79
N ALA A 22 5.98 0.15 7.54
CA ALA A 22 7.06 -0.27 6.66
C ALA A 22 8.11 0.85 6.51
N SER A 23 9.38 0.49 6.54
CA SER A 23 10.47 1.41 6.20
C SER A 23 10.38 1.84 4.73
N ASP A 24 11.04 2.94 4.37
CA ASP A 24 11.05 3.42 2.98
C ASP A 24 11.63 2.37 2.02
N SER A 25 12.63 1.60 2.45
CA SER A 25 13.20 0.50 1.68
C SER A 25 12.19 -0.62 1.44
N GLU A 26 11.49 -1.05 2.48
CA GLU A 26 10.44 -2.08 2.39
C GLU A 26 9.28 -1.62 1.51
N TRP A 27 8.92 -0.34 1.60
CA TRP A 27 7.86 0.25 0.79
C TRP A 27 8.21 0.28 -0.70
N ASN A 28 9.43 0.68 -1.03
CA ASN A 28 9.91 0.67 -2.40
C ASN A 28 10.01 -0.77 -2.97
N ASP A 29 10.44 -1.74 -2.16
CA ASP A 29 10.48 -3.15 -2.53
C ASP A 29 9.07 -3.73 -2.73
N LEU A 30 8.08 -3.27 -1.96
CA LEU A 30 6.69 -3.64 -2.15
C LEU A 30 6.14 -3.11 -3.48
N ILE A 31 6.37 -1.83 -3.79
CA ILE A 31 5.96 -1.22 -5.07
C ILE A 31 6.60 -1.96 -6.24
N TRP A 32 7.89 -2.28 -6.14
CA TRP A 32 8.59 -3.08 -7.15
C TRP A 32 7.92 -4.45 -7.34
N SER A 33 7.57 -5.11 -6.24
CA SER A 33 6.96 -6.45 -6.27
C SER A 33 5.54 -6.42 -6.85
N ILE A 34 4.76 -5.37 -6.57
CA ILE A 34 3.47 -5.14 -7.20
C ILE A 34 3.64 -4.97 -8.71
N ALA A 35 4.58 -4.13 -9.15
CA ALA A 35 4.84 -3.91 -10.56
C ALA A 35 5.32 -5.19 -11.27
N GLN A 36 6.13 -6.00 -10.61
CA GLN A 36 6.55 -7.29 -11.15
C GLN A 36 5.36 -8.24 -11.34
N HIS A 37 4.44 -8.26 -10.40
CA HIS A 37 3.21 -9.05 -10.48
C HIS A 37 2.28 -8.54 -11.60
N GLU A 38 2.05 -7.23 -11.65
CA GLU A 38 1.03 -6.61 -12.51
C GLU A 38 1.46 -6.48 -13.98
N SER A 39 2.70 -6.13 -14.24
CA SER A 39 3.17 -5.76 -15.59
C SER A 39 4.50 -6.34 -16.02
N LYS A 40 5.16 -7.15 -15.18
CA LYS A 40 6.55 -7.58 -15.38
C LYS A 40 7.51 -6.38 -15.54
N GLN A 41 7.28 -5.31 -14.77
CA GLN A 41 8.03 -4.04 -14.81
C GLN A 41 7.87 -3.25 -16.12
N ASN A 42 6.88 -3.58 -16.96
CA ASN A 42 6.66 -2.90 -18.23
C ASN A 42 5.77 -1.66 -18.06
N PRO A 43 6.30 -0.43 -18.25
CA PRO A 43 5.49 0.78 -18.13
C PRO A 43 4.47 0.96 -19.26
N ASN A 44 4.59 0.21 -20.36
CA ASN A 44 3.70 0.24 -21.51
C ASN A 44 2.68 -0.90 -21.54
N ALA A 45 2.63 -1.74 -20.48
CA ALA A 45 1.71 -2.86 -20.40
C ALA A 45 0.25 -2.41 -20.46
N ARG A 46 -0.57 -3.16 -21.17
CA ARG A 46 -2.02 -2.91 -21.30
C ARG A 46 -2.79 -4.21 -21.11
N ASN A 47 -3.79 -4.17 -20.24
CA ASN A 47 -4.72 -5.25 -19.99
C ASN A 47 -6.14 -4.67 -19.81
N GLY A 48 -6.87 -4.54 -20.92
CA GLY A 48 -8.17 -3.87 -20.93
C GLY A 48 -8.03 -2.41 -20.45
N GLN A 49 -8.78 -2.06 -19.42
CA GLN A 49 -8.72 -0.71 -18.81
C GLN A 49 -7.48 -0.45 -17.94
N TYR A 50 -6.72 -1.50 -17.60
CA TYR A 50 -5.54 -1.40 -16.76
C TYR A 50 -4.30 -1.14 -17.60
N VAL A 51 -3.54 -0.11 -17.24
CA VAL A 51 -2.46 0.41 -18.06
C VAL A 51 -1.22 0.70 -17.21
N GLY A 52 -0.06 0.37 -17.78
CA GLY A 52 1.23 0.82 -17.30
C GLY A 52 1.88 -0.06 -16.24
N TYR A 53 2.91 0.49 -15.65
CA TYR A 53 3.80 -0.15 -14.67
C TYR A 53 3.05 -0.81 -13.50
N LEU A 54 2.04 -0.13 -12.96
CA LEU A 54 1.22 -0.61 -11.84
C LEU A 54 -0.20 -1.01 -12.24
N GLN A 55 -0.50 -1.11 -13.55
CA GLN A 55 -1.81 -1.52 -14.07
C GLN A 55 -2.96 -0.69 -13.50
N ILE A 56 -2.90 0.62 -13.71
CA ILE A 56 -3.83 1.60 -13.17
C ILE A 56 -5.08 1.73 -14.04
N SER A 57 -6.26 1.72 -13.42
CA SER A 57 -7.54 1.98 -14.10
C SER A 57 -7.83 3.48 -14.22
N PRO A 58 -8.70 3.91 -15.14
CA PRO A 58 -9.18 5.29 -15.18
C PRO A 58 -9.84 5.74 -13.87
N THR A 59 -10.58 4.84 -13.22
CA THR A 59 -11.21 5.12 -11.92
C THR A 59 -10.19 5.50 -10.85
N LEU A 60 -9.04 4.83 -10.82
CA LEU A 60 -7.98 5.15 -9.87
C LEU A 60 -7.34 6.51 -10.15
N VAL A 61 -7.12 6.86 -11.43
CA VAL A 61 -6.66 8.21 -11.81
C VAL A 61 -7.62 9.28 -11.30
N ASN A 62 -8.93 9.06 -11.50
CA ASN A 62 -9.96 9.99 -11.04
C ASN A 62 -9.97 10.10 -9.51
N GLU A 63 -9.78 9.01 -8.78
CA GLU A 63 -9.68 9.04 -7.32
C GLU A 63 -8.44 9.82 -6.85
N CYS A 64 -7.30 9.65 -7.50
CA CYS A 64 -6.10 10.45 -7.23
C CYS A 64 -6.35 11.95 -7.43
N ASN A 65 -7.05 12.33 -8.51
CA ASN A 65 -7.41 13.70 -8.78
C ASN A 65 -8.40 14.27 -7.74
N LYS A 66 -9.34 13.46 -7.30
CA LYS A 66 -10.27 13.82 -6.22
C LYS A 66 -9.52 14.08 -4.90
N ILE A 67 -8.58 13.21 -4.54
CA ILE A 67 -7.74 13.39 -3.36
C ILE A 67 -6.91 14.67 -3.46
N ALA A 68 -6.34 14.94 -4.63
CA ALA A 68 -5.55 16.16 -4.88
C ALA A 68 -6.40 17.45 -4.94
N GLY A 69 -7.73 17.34 -5.07
CA GLY A 69 -8.63 18.49 -5.23
C GLY A 69 -8.49 19.22 -6.57
N ARG A 70 -7.84 18.61 -7.55
CA ARG A 70 -7.59 19.18 -8.89
C ARG A 70 -7.21 18.06 -9.87
N LYS A 71 -7.25 18.38 -11.17
CA LYS A 71 -6.75 17.48 -12.22
C LYS A 71 -5.22 17.47 -12.22
N LYS A 72 -4.63 16.68 -11.31
CA LYS A 72 -3.18 16.51 -11.16
C LYS A 72 -2.62 15.49 -12.16
N PHE A 73 -3.38 14.43 -12.45
CA PHE A 73 -2.98 13.32 -13.31
C PHE A 73 -3.90 13.22 -14.52
N SER A 74 -3.31 12.86 -15.68
CA SER A 74 -4.03 12.45 -16.89
C SER A 74 -4.01 10.93 -17.04
N TYR A 75 -4.86 10.39 -17.91
CA TYR A 75 -4.84 8.94 -18.18
C TYR A 75 -3.53 8.48 -18.82
N SER A 76 -2.86 9.33 -19.60
CA SER A 76 -1.55 9.03 -20.20
C SER A 76 -0.42 8.93 -19.17
N ASP A 77 -0.57 9.55 -17.99
CA ASP A 77 0.42 9.46 -16.89
C ASP A 77 0.59 8.02 -16.36
N ARG A 78 -0.38 7.15 -16.64
CA ARG A 78 -0.28 5.71 -16.31
C ARG A 78 0.86 4.99 -17.05
N LEU A 79 1.34 5.57 -18.15
CA LEU A 79 2.49 5.07 -18.93
C LEU A 79 3.84 5.54 -18.37
N SER A 80 3.84 6.43 -17.41
CA SER A 80 5.04 6.86 -16.68
C SER A 80 5.19 6.05 -15.40
N ARG A 81 6.36 5.44 -15.21
CA ARG A 81 6.70 4.72 -13.97
C ARG A 81 6.60 5.64 -12.76
N GLU A 82 7.20 6.82 -12.85
CA GLU A 82 7.25 7.81 -11.77
C GLU A 82 5.86 8.30 -11.40
N LYS A 83 5.02 8.61 -12.38
CA LYS A 83 3.64 9.04 -12.17
C LYS A 83 2.77 7.92 -11.61
N SER A 84 2.99 6.68 -12.04
CA SER A 84 2.30 5.51 -11.49
C SER A 84 2.61 5.33 -10.00
N ILE A 85 3.88 5.46 -9.60
CA ILE A 85 4.31 5.40 -8.20
C ILE A 85 3.71 6.58 -7.41
N GLU A 86 3.68 7.78 -7.97
CA GLU A 86 3.06 8.95 -7.34
C GLU A 86 1.56 8.72 -7.10
N MET A 87 0.83 8.14 -8.07
CA MET A 87 -0.58 7.76 -7.90
C MET A 87 -0.76 6.69 -6.82
N PHE A 88 0.10 5.66 -6.79
CA PHE A 88 0.09 4.66 -5.73
C PHE A 88 0.22 5.33 -4.35
N ASN A 89 1.24 6.17 -4.18
CA ASN A 89 1.49 6.86 -2.91
C ASN A 89 0.35 7.83 -2.54
N THR A 90 -0.31 8.44 -3.52
CA THR A 90 -1.48 9.30 -3.29
C THR A 90 -2.64 8.50 -2.67
N ILE A 91 -2.95 7.33 -3.22
CA ILE A 91 -3.98 6.42 -2.68
C ILE A 91 -3.60 5.94 -1.28
N GLN A 92 -2.36 5.48 -1.11
CA GLN A 92 -1.90 4.93 0.17
C GLN A 92 -1.86 6.01 1.26
N GLY A 93 -1.40 7.21 0.94
CA GLY A 93 -1.38 8.34 1.87
C GLY A 93 -2.77 8.70 2.41
N ARG A 94 -3.80 8.56 1.60
CA ARG A 94 -5.18 8.83 1.98
C ARG A 94 -5.82 7.69 2.78
N TYR A 95 -5.62 6.44 2.37
CA TYR A 95 -6.38 5.28 2.86
C TYR A 95 -5.57 4.31 3.72
N ASN A 96 -4.26 4.43 3.70
CA ASN A 96 -3.32 3.59 4.44
C ASN A 96 -2.13 4.40 4.99
N PRO A 97 -2.38 5.45 5.82
CA PRO A 97 -1.33 6.34 6.30
C PRO A 97 -0.30 5.64 7.19
N GLN A 98 -0.61 4.44 7.71
CA GLN A 98 0.31 3.63 8.50
C GLN A 98 1.28 2.81 7.63
N HIS A 99 1.15 2.85 6.30
CA HIS A 99 1.95 2.04 5.37
C HIS A 99 1.94 0.54 5.72
N ASP A 100 0.77 0.02 6.07
CA ASP A 100 0.56 -1.42 6.24
C ASP A 100 0.65 -2.12 4.88
N MET A 101 1.57 -3.08 4.74
CA MET A 101 1.84 -3.73 3.46
C MET A 101 0.69 -4.63 3.00
N ASN A 102 0.02 -5.32 3.93
CA ASN A 102 -1.12 -6.15 3.60
C ASN A 102 -2.26 -5.30 3.04
N LEU A 103 -2.61 -4.22 3.75
CA LEU A 103 -3.66 -3.31 3.31
C LEU A 103 -3.31 -2.62 1.99
N ALA A 104 -2.04 -2.24 1.79
CA ALA A 104 -1.58 -1.61 0.56
C ALA A 104 -1.86 -2.47 -0.67
N VAL A 105 -1.46 -3.75 -0.62
CA VAL A 105 -1.68 -4.68 -1.72
C VAL A 105 -3.16 -4.95 -1.93
N ARG A 106 -3.93 -5.12 -0.86
CA ARG A 106 -5.36 -5.40 -0.95
C ARG A 106 -6.15 -4.23 -1.54
N ILE A 107 -5.83 -3.00 -1.15
CA ILE A 107 -6.43 -1.80 -1.78
C ILE A 107 -6.08 -1.76 -3.27
N TRP A 108 -4.83 -2.05 -3.62
CA TRP A 108 -4.39 -2.04 -5.02
C TRP A 108 -5.09 -3.09 -5.87
N ALA A 109 -5.22 -4.31 -5.35
CA ALA A 109 -5.80 -5.44 -6.08
C ALA A 109 -7.34 -5.42 -6.12
N ALA A 110 -7.99 -5.00 -5.05
CA ALA A 110 -9.45 -5.10 -4.88
C ALA A 110 -10.16 -3.75 -4.82
N GLY A 111 -9.41 -2.64 -4.75
CA GLY A 111 -9.98 -1.31 -4.55
C GLY A 111 -10.34 -1.03 -3.10
N LEU A 112 -11.08 0.06 -2.88
CA LEU A 112 -11.41 0.55 -1.53
C LEU A 112 -12.35 -0.37 -0.73
N VAL A 113 -12.94 -1.36 -1.36
CA VAL A 113 -13.70 -2.42 -0.65
C VAL A 113 -12.81 -3.16 0.36
N ALA A 114 -11.50 -3.22 0.12
CA ALA A 114 -10.53 -3.83 1.04
C ALA A 114 -10.50 -3.16 2.42
N LEU A 115 -10.93 -1.91 2.54
CA LEU A 115 -11.02 -1.19 3.82
C LEU A 115 -12.10 -1.79 4.74
N LYS A 116 -13.14 -2.39 4.17
CA LYS A 116 -14.28 -2.96 4.90
C LYS A 116 -14.36 -4.48 4.84
N ASN A 117 -13.67 -5.08 3.85
CA ASN A 117 -13.66 -6.52 3.63
C ASN A 117 -12.23 -7.06 3.72
N HIS A 118 -11.91 -7.72 4.83
CA HIS A 118 -10.57 -8.25 5.08
C HIS A 118 -10.15 -9.39 4.15
N SER A 119 -11.08 -10.07 3.49
CA SER A 119 -10.77 -11.12 2.50
C SER A 119 -10.47 -10.56 1.11
N ALA A 120 -10.94 -9.34 0.81
CA ALA A 120 -10.73 -8.71 -0.48
C ALA A 120 -9.24 -8.44 -0.73
N GLY A 121 -8.72 -8.95 -1.85
CA GLY A 121 -7.33 -8.80 -2.25
C GLY A 121 -6.32 -9.72 -1.57
N GLN A 122 -6.73 -10.61 -0.67
CA GLN A 122 -5.80 -11.51 0.05
C GLN A 122 -5.05 -12.49 -0.85
N ARG A 123 -5.66 -12.93 -1.95
CA ARG A 123 -4.97 -13.77 -2.94
C ARG A 123 -3.78 -13.02 -3.54
N ALA A 124 -4.01 -11.81 -4.03
CA ALA A 124 -2.96 -10.97 -4.60
C ALA A 124 -1.86 -10.69 -3.57
N TYR A 125 -2.22 -10.43 -2.31
CA TYR A 125 -1.26 -10.24 -1.24
C TYR A 125 -0.34 -11.45 -1.09
N ARG A 126 -0.86 -12.67 -1.03
CA ARG A 126 -0.03 -13.87 -0.94
C ARG A 126 0.92 -14.03 -2.13
N GLU A 127 0.42 -13.79 -3.35
CA GLU A 127 1.21 -13.90 -4.58
C GLU A 127 2.34 -12.86 -4.63
N ILE A 128 2.03 -11.61 -4.28
CA ILE A 128 3.00 -10.51 -4.27
C ILE A 128 4.05 -10.69 -3.17
N MET A 129 3.66 -11.20 -1.98
CA MET A 129 4.63 -11.44 -0.91
C MET A 129 5.64 -12.54 -1.24
N VAL A 130 5.32 -13.50 -2.10
CA VAL A 130 6.31 -14.46 -2.62
C VAL A 130 7.37 -13.73 -3.45
N ILE A 131 6.95 -12.80 -4.32
CA ILE A 131 7.86 -11.97 -5.13
C ILE A 131 8.70 -11.07 -4.22
N TYR A 132 8.06 -10.41 -3.26
CA TYR A 132 8.70 -9.51 -2.31
C TYR A 132 9.80 -10.20 -1.50
N ASN A 133 9.50 -11.36 -0.92
CA ASN A 133 10.46 -12.10 -0.10
C ASN A 133 11.66 -12.59 -0.93
N ARG A 134 11.41 -13.05 -2.16
CA ARG A 134 12.50 -13.43 -3.09
C ARG A 134 13.37 -12.23 -3.42
N HIS A 135 12.79 -11.11 -3.82
CA HIS A 135 13.52 -9.89 -4.17
C HIS A 135 14.38 -9.38 -3.02
N ARG A 136 13.89 -9.45 -1.77
CA ARG A 136 14.68 -9.06 -0.60
C ARG A 136 15.74 -10.07 -0.20
N GLY A 137 15.53 -11.35 -0.48
CA GLY A 137 16.51 -12.40 -0.21
C GLY A 137 17.68 -12.45 -1.22
N GLU A 138 17.54 -11.80 -2.38
CA GLU A 138 18.56 -11.69 -3.43
C GLU A 138 19.44 -10.41 -3.29
N LYS A 139 19.16 -9.55 -2.31
CA LYS A 139 19.94 -8.34 -1.97
C LYS A 139 20.96 -8.65 -0.89
#